data_47172f4cbb9bcd8732aeafb8457449cc
#
_entry.id   47172f4cbb9bcd8732aeafb8457449cc
#
_cell.length_a   1.000
_cell.length_b   1.000
_cell.length_c   1.000
_cell.angle_alpha   90.00
_cell.angle_beta   90.00
_cell.angle_gamma   90.00
#
_symmetry.space_group_name_H-M   'P 1'
#
loop_
_entity.id
_entity.type
_entity.pdbx_description
1 polymer ?
#
loop_
_entity_poly.entity_id
_entity_poly.type
_entity_poly.pdbx_seq_one_letter_code
_entity_poly.pdbx_strand_id
1 'polypeptide(L)'
;MNFSEVIGQEAVKERLSQMVKEGHLPHALLFCGPHGTGKMALAMSFASYLLAGDEVEDATSPSVANARAMLQKWEHPDLHFSYPTIKLPSMSSDHQPVSTDFAKEWHELIMQGTYFTMNQWMKEMGATTQQAIITGAESDELSRVLALKSSQGGYKISIIWLPERMN
;
A
#
# COMPACT_ATOMS: atom_id res chain seq x y z
N MET A 1 -4.58 -3.09 11.01
CA MET A 1 -5.68 -3.59 10.14
C MET A 1 -5.47 -5.06 9.88
N ASN A 2 -6.53 -5.86 10.02
CA ASN A 2 -6.51 -7.29 9.73
C ASN A 2 -7.64 -7.67 8.76
N PHE A 3 -7.72 -8.92 8.35
CA PHE A 3 -8.76 -9.39 7.43
C PHE A 3 -10.19 -9.23 7.97
N SER A 4 -10.39 -9.23 9.28
CA SER A 4 -11.73 -9.05 9.88
C SER A 4 -12.29 -7.64 9.70
N GLU A 5 -11.42 -6.65 9.49
CA GLU A 5 -11.80 -5.27 9.26
C GLU A 5 -12.18 -4.98 7.78
N VAL A 6 -11.88 -5.91 6.87
CA VAL A 6 -12.28 -5.81 5.46
C VAL A 6 -13.71 -6.31 5.31
N ILE A 7 -14.57 -5.47 4.74
CA ILE A 7 -15.98 -5.79 4.54
C ILE A 7 -16.14 -6.79 3.39
N GLY A 8 -16.71 -7.97 3.68
CA GLY A 8 -16.93 -9.03 2.71
C GLY A 8 -15.63 -9.65 2.18
N GLN A 9 -15.64 -10.17 0.95
CA GLN A 9 -14.49 -10.78 0.25
C GLN A 9 -13.95 -12.06 0.92
N GLU A 10 -14.79 -12.82 1.63
CA GLU A 10 -14.38 -13.98 2.45
C GLU A 10 -13.61 -15.02 1.64
N ALA A 11 -14.09 -15.35 0.43
CA ALA A 11 -13.41 -16.31 -0.44
C ALA A 11 -12.00 -15.85 -0.87
N VAL A 12 -11.81 -14.54 -1.07
CA VAL A 12 -10.50 -13.99 -1.44
C VAL A 12 -9.56 -13.98 -0.24
N LYS A 13 -10.05 -13.59 0.95
CA LYS A 13 -9.30 -13.63 2.20
C LYS A 13 -8.80 -15.05 2.50
N GLU A 14 -9.69 -16.03 2.40
CA GLU A 14 -9.34 -17.43 2.60
C GLU A 14 -8.29 -17.91 1.59
N ARG A 15 -8.46 -17.57 0.31
CA ARG A 15 -7.50 -17.90 -0.74
C ARG A 15 -6.12 -17.30 -0.48
N LEU A 16 -6.04 -16.02 -0.09
CA LEU A 16 -4.78 -15.35 0.24
C LEU A 16 -4.09 -16.01 1.44
N SER A 17 -4.85 -16.31 2.51
CA SER A 17 -4.32 -17.00 3.69
C SER A 17 -3.79 -18.39 3.34
N GLN A 18 -4.51 -19.11 2.49
CA GLN A 18 -4.09 -20.44 2.03
C GLN A 18 -2.78 -20.39 1.23
N MET A 19 -2.63 -19.42 0.31
CA MET A 19 -1.40 -19.24 -0.48
C MET A 19 -0.17 -19.05 0.43
N VAL A 20 -0.33 -18.29 1.52
CA VAL A 20 0.74 -18.09 2.51
C VAL A 20 1.06 -19.38 3.26
N LYS A 21 0.05 -20.10 3.75
CA LYS A 21 0.20 -21.37 4.48
C LYS A 21 0.86 -22.45 3.62
N GLU A 22 0.58 -22.47 2.33
CA GLU A 22 1.17 -23.43 1.38
C GLU A 22 2.55 -23.01 0.88
N GLY A 23 3.05 -21.83 1.24
CA GLY A 23 4.33 -21.30 0.75
C GLY A 23 4.33 -20.96 -0.74
N HIS A 24 3.17 -20.77 -1.36
CA HIS A 24 2.99 -20.52 -2.78
C HIS A 24 2.60 -19.07 -3.09
N LEU A 25 3.22 -18.13 -2.38
CA LEU A 25 2.95 -16.71 -2.61
C LEU A 25 3.70 -16.20 -3.85
N PRO A 26 3.01 -15.71 -4.90
CA PRO A 26 3.68 -15.13 -6.06
C PRO A 26 4.30 -13.77 -5.72
N HIS A 27 5.33 -13.39 -6.47
CA HIS A 27 6.00 -12.09 -6.31
C HIS A 27 5.12 -10.89 -6.63
N ALA A 28 4.09 -11.06 -7.46
CA ALA A 28 3.14 -10.01 -7.82
C ALA A 28 1.72 -10.55 -7.77
N LEU A 29 0.83 -9.75 -7.20
CA LEU A 29 -0.61 -10.01 -7.12
C LEU A 29 -1.37 -8.82 -7.70
N LEU A 30 -2.35 -9.09 -8.56
CA LEU A 30 -3.22 -8.08 -9.12
C LEU A 30 -4.64 -8.25 -8.58
N PHE A 31 -5.12 -7.25 -7.83
CA PHE A 31 -6.49 -7.20 -7.33
C PHE A 31 -7.38 -6.48 -8.35
N CYS A 32 -8.15 -7.25 -9.11
CA CYS A 32 -9.08 -6.75 -10.13
C CYS A 32 -10.52 -6.75 -9.64
N GLY A 33 -11.30 -5.78 -10.10
CA GLY A 33 -12.74 -5.70 -9.80
C GLY A 33 -13.28 -4.27 -9.90
N PRO A 34 -14.60 -4.08 -9.82
CA PRO A 34 -15.24 -2.78 -9.86
C PRO A 34 -14.73 -1.81 -8.79
N HIS A 35 -14.96 -0.52 -9.00
CA HIS A 35 -14.68 0.49 -7.97
C HIS A 35 -15.54 0.24 -6.72
N GLY A 36 -14.97 0.54 -5.54
CA GLY A 36 -15.69 0.42 -4.26
C GLY A 36 -15.75 -0.99 -3.67
N THR A 37 -15.17 -2.01 -4.31
CA THR A 37 -15.20 -3.40 -3.80
C THR A 37 -14.17 -3.70 -2.70
N GLY A 38 -13.47 -2.71 -2.17
CA GLY A 38 -12.54 -2.89 -1.06
C GLY A 38 -11.16 -3.44 -1.45
N LYS A 39 -10.75 -3.35 -2.72
CA LYS A 39 -9.44 -3.86 -3.17
C LYS A 39 -8.26 -3.28 -2.39
N MET A 40 -8.28 -1.98 -2.11
CA MET A 40 -7.22 -1.33 -1.33
C MET A 40 -7.21 -1.83 0.11
N ALA A 41 -8.37 -1.88 0.77
CA ALA A 41 -8.50 -2.41 2.12
C ALA A 41 -8.00 -3.87 2.22
N LEU A 42 -8.32 -4.69 1.21
CA LEU A 42 -7.85 -6.08 1.12
C LEU A 42 -6.32 -6.16 0.94
N ALA A 43 -5.75 -5.34 0.05
CA ALA A 43 -4.30 -5.30 -0.16
C ALA A 43 -3.55 -4.85 1.10
N MET A 44 -4.04 -3.82 1.79
CA MET A 44 -3.45 -3.32 3.03
C MET A 44 -3.56 -4.34 4.18
N SER A 45 -4.70 -5.02 4.34
CA SER A 45 -4.83 -6.06 5.37
C SER A 45 -3.98 -7.28 5.05
N PHE A 46 -3.84 -7.66 3.79
CA PHE A 46 -2.95 -8.74 3.38
C PHE A 46 -1.47 -8.40 3.61
N ALA A 47 -1.06 -7.17 3.31
CA ALA A 47 0.29 -6.70 3.65
C ALA A 47 0.55 -6.75 5.16
N SER A 48 -0.43 -6.34 5.98
CA SER A 48 -0.33 -6.45 7.43
C SER A 48 -0.19 -7.90 7.90
N TYR A 49 -0.93 -8.82 7.30
CA TYR A 49 -0.83 -10.25 7.57
C TYR A 49 0.56 -10.81 7.24
N LEU A 50 1.13 -10.41 6.10
CA LEU A 50 2.47 -10.88 5.68
C LEU A 50 3.60 -10.32 6.54
N LEU A 51 3.47 -9.09 7.06
CA LEU A 51 4.52 -8.42 7.83
C LEU A 51 4.45 -8.70 9.34
N ALA A 52 3.28 -9.00 9.87
CA ALA A 52 3.07 -9.17 11.31
C ALA A 52 2.42 -10.50 11.72
N GLY A 53 2.20 -11.42 10.78
CA GLY A 53 1.56 -12.72 11.03
C GLY A 53 0.09 -12.64 11.37
N ASP A 54 -0.52 -13.78 11.67
CA ASP A 54 -1.89 -13.88 12.17
C ASP A 54 -1.95 -13.41 13.62
N GLU A 55 -3.01 -12.68 14.00
CA GLU A 55 -3.15 -12.15 15.36
C GLU A 55 -3.15 -13.23 16.45
N VAL A 56 -3.51 -14.45 16.10
CA VAL A 56 -3.71 -15.56 17.05
C VAL A 56 -2.44 -16.38 17.27
N GLU A 57 -1.61 -16.57 16.26
CA GLU A 57 -0.50 -17.53 16.34
C GLU A 57 0.83 -16.90 16.84
N ASP A 58 1.06 -15.60 16.65
CA ASP A 58 2.36 -14.95 16.90
C ASP A 58 2.35 -13.83 17.95
N ALA A 59 1.33 -13.77 18.81
CA ALA A 59 1.07 -12.64 19.71
C ALA A 59 2.21 -12.35 20.74
N THR A 60 3.14 -13.26 20.93
CA THR A 60 4.14 -13.20 22.02
C THR A 60 5.52 -12.69 21.61
N SER A 61 5.82 -12.60 20.32
CA SER A 61 7.12 -12.11 19.84
C SER A 61 7.22 -10.59 19.89
N PRO A 62 8.27 -10.00 20.54
CA PRO A 62 8.47 -8.55 20.56
C PRO A 62 8.62 -7.93 19.16
N SER A 63 9.18 -8.66 18.19
CA SER A 63 9.31 -8.19 16.80
C SER A 63 7.95 -8.07 16.11
N VAL A 64 7.06 -9.02 16.32
CA VAL A 64 5.69 -9.01 15.81
C VAL A 64 4.87 -7.88 16.45
N ALA A 65 5.02 -7.67 17.76
CA ALA A 65 4.34 -6.57 18.46
C ALA A 65 4.79 -5.20 17.90
N ASN A 66 6.09 -5.03 17.64
CA ASN A 66 6.64 -3.82 17.04
C ASN A 66 6.14 -3.62 15.60
N ALA A 67 6.16 -4.66 14.77
CA ALA A 67 5.63 -4.61 13.41
C ALA A 67 4.15 -4.21 13.41
N ARG A 68 3.34 -4.78 14.29
CA ARG A 68 1.91 -4.41 14.45
C ARG A 68 1.72 -2.95 14.85
N ALA A 69 2.52 -2.44 15.79
CA ALA A 69 2.47 -1.04 16.21
C ALA A 69 2.79 -0.09 15.05
N MET A 70 3.79 -0.42 14.22
CA MET A 70 4.11 0.36 13.02
C MET A 70 3.02 0.26 11.94
N LEU A 71 2.44 -0.92 11.74
CA LEU A 71 1.35 -1.12 10.78
C LEU A 71 0.04 -0.44 11.18
N GLN A 72 -0.21 -0.26 12.47
CA GLN A 72 -1.34 0.56 12.95
C GLN A 72 -1.26 2.01 12.49
N LYS A 73 -0.04 2.49 12.25
CA LYS A 73 0.24 3.84 11.73
C LYS A 73 0.63 3.84 10.25
N TRP A 74 0.65 2.69 9.58
CA TRP A 74 1.13 2.54 8.21
C TRP A 74 2.58 3.01 7.99
N GLU A 75 3.41 2.92 9.04
CA GLU A 75 4.82 3.38 9.08
C GLU A 75 5.83 2.22 9.08
N HIS A 76 5.43 1.03 8.62
CA HIS A 76 6.34 -0.12 8.58
C HIS A 76 7.41 0.08 7.49
N PRO A 77 8.72 -0.06 7.80
CA PRO A 77 9.81 0.25 6.86
C PRO A 77 9.87 -0.65 5.62
N ASP A 78 9.23 -1.82 5.69
CA ASP A 78 9.15 -2.76 4.56
C ASP A 78 7.80 -2.72 3.84
N LEU A 79 6.95 -1.72 4.12
CA LEU A 79 5.71 -1.45 3.42
C LEU A 79 5.81 -0.12 2.66
N HIS A 80 5.65 -0.17 1.36
CA HIS A 80 5.71 1.00 0.48
C HIS A 80 4.40 1.15 -0.28
N PHE A 81 4.08 2.41 -0.60
CA PHE A 81 2.91 2.75 -1.39
C PHE A 81 3.34 3.55 -2.61
N SER A 82 2.87 3.13 -3.78
CA SER A 82 2.95 3.89 -5.03
C SER A 82 1.55 4.25 -5.48
N TYR A 83 1.34 5.51 -5.80
CA TYR A 83 0.01 6.05 -6.14
C TYR A 83 0.12 7.20 -7.15
N PRO A 84 -0.97 7.51 -7.87
CA PRO A 84 -0.96 8.61 -8.83
C PRO A 84 -0.68 9.95 -8.16
N THR A 85 0.25 10.71 -8.73
CA THR A 85 0.66 12.03 -8.26
C THR A 85 0.41 13.09 -9.31
N ILE A 86 0.50 14.37 -8.91
CA ILE A 86 0.38 15.53 -9.78
C ILE A 86 1.64 16.37 -9.67
N LYS A 87 1.92 17.17 -10.70
CA LYS A 87 2.98 18.18 -10.62
C LYS A 87 2.44 19.46 -10.01
N LEU A 88 2.98 19.85 -8.86
CA LEU A 88 2.63 21.10 -8.21
C LEU A 88 3.41 22.28 -8.87
N PRO A 89 2.83 23.50 -8.91
CA PRO A 89 3.53 24.68 -9.40
C PRO A 89 4.82 25.02 -8.64
N SER A 90 4.93 24.59 -7.40
CA SER A 90 6.12 24.76 -6.55
C SER A 90 7.27 23.81 -6.89
N MET A 91 7.02 22.75 -7.66
CA MET A 91 8.06 21.81 -8.09
C MET A 91 8.85 22.37 -9.27
N SER A 92 10.14 22.05 -9.35
CA SER A 92 10.99 22.47 -10.48
C SER A 92 10.49 21.90 -11.81
N SER A 93 10.81 22.58 -12.92
CA SER A 93 10.37 22.17 -14.27
C SER A 93 10.77 20.74 -14.61
N ASP A 94 11.94 20.31 -14.15
CA ASP A 94 12.54 19.01 -14.49
C ASP A 94 12.15 17.90 -13.51
N HIS A 95 11.52 18.24 -12.38
CA HIS A 95 11.08 17.26 -11.40
C HIS A 95 9.86 16.47 -11.92
N GLN A 96 9.99 15.16 -11.94
CA GLN A 96 8.85 14.25 -12.15
C GLN A 96 8.30 13.82 -10.78
N PRO A 97 7.04 14.07 -10.48
CA PRO A 97 6.46 13.75 -9.18
C PRO A 97 6.50 12.25 -8.89
N VAL A 98 6.85 11.92 -7.67
CA VAL A 98 6.84 10.55 -7.13
C VAL A 98 5.97 10.49 -5.88
N SER A 99 5.63 9.27 -5.45
CA SER A 99 4.75 9.07 -4.28
C SER A 99 5.31 9.69 -3.01
N THR A 100 6.64 9.69 -2.83
CA THR A 100 7.28 10.29 -1.66
C THR A 100 7.12 11.81 -1.56
N ASP A 101 6.84 12.51 -2.65
CA ASP A 101 6.56 13.96 -2.63
C ASP A 101 5.26 14.30 -1.89
N PHE A 102 4.35 13.34 -1.77
CA PHE A 102 3.04 13.46 -1.13
C PHE A 102 2.86 12.48 0.03
N ALA A 103 3.96 12.02 0.63
CA ALA A 103 3.91 11.00 1.68
C ALA A 103 3.06 11.42 2.89
N LYS A 104 3.07 12.71 3.25
CA LYS A 104 2.28 13.26 4.34
C LYS A 104 0.79 13.21 4.03
N GLU A 105 0.38 13.73 2.87
CA GLU A 105 -1.01 13.77 2.41
C GLU A 105 -1.57 12.35 2.25
N TRP A 106 -0.75 11.44 1.72
CA TRP A 106 -1.12 10.02 1.63
C TRP A 106 -1.33 9.39 3.00
N HIS A 107 -0.40 9.61 3.92
CA HIS A 107 -0.51 9.11 5.28
C HIS A 107 -1.77 9.64 5.98
N GLU A 108 -2.05 10.93 5.86
CA GLU A 108 -3.27 11.54 6.40
C GLU A 108 -4.54 10.91 5.82
N LEU A 109 -4.56 10.62 4.51
CA LEU A 109 -5.67 9.96 3.84
C LEU A 109 -5.91 8.52 4.34
N ILE A 110 -4.87 7.68 4.37
CA ILE A 110 -5.00 6.27 4.78
C ILE A 110 -5.27 6.12 6.27
N MET A 111 -4.89 7.09 7.10
CA MET A 111 -5.23 7.13 8.53
C MET A 111 -6.70 7.46 8.78
N GLN A 112 -7.38 8.13 7.85
CA GLN A 112 -8.84 8.35 7.91
C GLN A 112 -9.62 7.07 7.60
N GLY A 113 -9.01 6.12 6.89
CA GLY A 113 -9.59 4.84 6.52
C GLY A 113 -9.05 4.30 5.21
N THR A 114 -9.33 3.04 4.94
CA THR A 114 -8.82 2.33 3.74
C THR A 114 -9.80 2.31 2.57
N TYR A 115 -10.98 2.91 2.76
CA TYR A 115 -12.02 3.07 1.74
C TYR A 115 -12.10 4.53 1.30
N PHE A 116 -11.29 4.90 0.33
CA PHE A 116 -11.24 6.25 -0.22
C PHE A 116 -11.30 6.24 -1.76
N THR A 117 -11.56 7.39 -2.32
CA THR A 117 -11.74 7.59 -3.75
C THR A 117 -10.62 8.44 -4.33
N MET A 118 -10.46 8.40 -5.67
CA MET A 118 -9.55 9.28 -6.37
C MET A 118 -9.86 10.76 -6.14
N ASN A 119 -11.14 11.13 -6.01
CA ASN A 119 -11.52 12.51 -5.73
C ASN A 119 -11.07 12.99 -4.34
N GLN A 120 -11.13 12.13 -3.33
CA GLN A 120 -10.59 12.44 -2.01
C GLN A 120 -9.08 12.62 -2.08
N TRP A 121 -8.38 11.72 -2.76
CA TRP A 121 -6.93 11.83 -2.97
C TRP A 121 -6.53 13.12 -3.69
N MET A 122 -7.22 13.46 -4.78
CA MET A 122 -6.97 14.72 -5.49
C MET A 122 -7.15 15.95 -4.58
N LYS A 123 -8.15 15.92 -3.71
CA LYS A 123 -8.40 17.01 -2.75
C LYS A 123 -7.27 17.11 -1.71
N GLU A 124 -6.77 16.00 -1.19
CA GLU A 124 -5.64 16.00 -0.25
C GLU A 124 -4.36 16.57 -0.91
N MET A 125 -4.09 16.25 -2.17
CA MET A 125 -2.99 16.87 -2.93
C MET A 125 -3.19 18.35 -3.27
N GLY A 126 -4.35 18.94 -2.96
CA GLY A 126 -4.66 20.34 -3.27
C GLY A 126 -5.00 20.63 -4.73
N ALA A 127 -5.36 19.60 -5.52
CA ALA A 127 -5.71 19.74 -6.93
C ALA A 127 -7.09 19.15 -7.23
N THR A 128 -7.83 19.85 -8.09
CA THR A 128 -9.20 19.43 -8.49
C THR A 128 -9.34 19.16 -9.97
N THR A 129 -8.43 19.65 -10.82
CA THR A 129 -8.58 19.64 -12.29
C THR A 129 -7.45 18.93 -13.04
N GLN A 130 -6.35 18.57 -12.37
CA GLN A 130 -5.22 17.89 -12.99
C GLN A 130 -5.48 16.38 -13.11
N GLN A 131 -4.87 15.74 -14.08
CA GLN A 131 -4.83 14.29 -14.18
C GLN A 131 -3.63 13.76 -13.42
N ALA A 132 -3.88 13.03 -12.33
CA ALA A 132 -2.81 12.36 -11.60
C ALA A 132 -2.41 11.06 -12.31
N ILE A 133 -1.11 10.81 -12.39
CA ILE A 133 -0.49 9.65 -13.02
C ILE A 133 0.62 9.08 -12.13
N ILE A 134 0.98 7.84 -12.34
CA ILE A 134 2.19 7.23 -11.80
C ILE A 134 3.29 7.40 -12.85
N THR A 135 4.29 8.20 -12.55
CA THR A 135 5.35 8.58 -13.51
C THR A 135 6.42 7.50 -13.68
N GLY A 136 7.21 7.57 -14.74
CA GLY A 136 8.40 6.71 -14.90
C GLY A 136 9.39 6.84 -13.76
N ALA A 137 9.55 8.04 -13.18
CA ALA A 137 10.39 8.26 -12.00
C ALA A 137 9.94 7.44 -10.77
N GLU A 138 8.64 7.22 -10.61
CA GLU A 138 8.11 6.33 -9.57
C GLU A 138 8.57 4.87 -9.76
N SER A 139 8.64 4.40 -11.01
CA SER A 139 9.15 3.06 -11.32
C SER A 139 10.61 2.88 -10.91
N ASP A 140 11.45 3.91 -11.16
CA ASP A 140 12.85 3.91 -10.75
C ASP A 140 12.98 3.93 -9.23
N GLU A 141 12.22 4.76 -8.55
CA GLU A 141 12.17 4.82 -7.07
C GLU A 141 11.71 3.49 -6.46
N LEU A 142 10.66 2.89 -7.00
CA LEU A 142 10.17 1.58 -6.58
C LEU A 142 11.23 0.49 -6.77
N SER A 143 11.91 0.49 -7.91
CA SER A 143 12.99 -0.46 -8.20
C SER A 143 14.13 -0.32 -7.19
N ARG A 144 14.51 0.91 -6.87
CA ARG A 144 15.53 1.22 -5.86
C ARG A 144 15.12 0.71 -4.47
N VAL A 145 13.90 0.96 -4.07
CA VAL A 145 13.38 0.53 -2.76
C VAL A 145 13.32 -1.00 -2.67
N LEU A 146 12.81 -1.68 -3.69
CA LEU A 146 12.70 -3.14 -3.70
C LEU A 146 14.06 -3.86 -3.78
N ALA A 147 15.10 -3.22 -4.31
CA ALA A 147 16.46 -3.76 -4.32
C ALA A 147 17.12 -3.80 -2.93
N LEU A 148 16.63 -3.02 -1.97
CA LEU A 148 17.13 -3.03 -0.60
C LEU A 148 16.62 -4.28 0.14
N LYS A 149 17.45 -4.82 1.05
CA LYS A 149 17.01 -5.91 1.93
C LYS A 149 15.87 -5.44 2.83
N SER A 150 15.01 -6.39 3.22
CA SER A 150 14.01 -6.16 4.26
C SER A 150 14.68 -5.69 5.55
N SER A 151 14.10 -4.70 6.20
CA SER A 151 14.59 -4.07 7.42
C SER A 151 14.40 -4.95 8.65
N GLN A 152 13.30 -5.71 8.69
CA GLN A 152 12.95 -6.58 9.82
C GLN A 152 13.03 -8.07 9.51
N GLY A 153 13.53 -8.44 8.33
CA GLY A 153 13.48 -9.79 7.80
C GLY A 153 12.11 -10.12 7.20
N GLY A 154 12.03 -11.19 6.40
CA GLY A 154 10.77 -11.58 5.75
C GLY A 154 10.47 -10.77 4.48
N TYR A 155 9.22 -10.38 4.32
CA TYR A 155 8.73 -9.73 3.11
C TYR A 155 9.07 -8.23 3.05
N LYS A 156 9.29 -7.75 1.84
CA LYS A 156 9.23 -6.33 1.49
C LYS A 156 8.08 -6.16 0.49
N ILE A 157 7.17 -5.27 0.80
CA ILE A 157 5.88 -5.15 0.10
C ILE A 157 5.74 -3.76 -0.48
N SER A 158 5.31 -3.69 -1.74
CA SER A 158 4.84 -2.45 -2.35
C SER A 158 3.40 -2.61 -2.80
N ILE A 159 2.55 -1.71 -2.37
CA ILE A 159 1.16 -1.59 -2.81
C ILE A 159 1.08 -0.48 -3.84
N ILE A 160 0.72 -0.83 -5.07
CA ILE A 160 0.53 0.12 -6.15
C ILE A 160 -0.97 0.37 -6.29
N TRP A 161 -1.41 1.57 -5.94
CA TRP A 161 -2.81 1.96 -6.06
C TRP A 161 -3.08 2.56 -7.43
N LEU A 162 -4.10 2.04 -8.12
CA LEU A 162 -4.51 2.43 -9.48
C LEU A 162 -3.39 2.26 -10.52
N PRO A 163 -2.86 1.03 -10.70
CA PRO A 163 -1.76 0.78 -11.66
C PRO A 163 -2.14 1.10 -13.10
N GLU A 164 -3.42 1.18 -13.44
CA GLU A 164 -3.91 1.64 -14.75
C GLU A 164 -3.58 3.12 -15.05
N ARG A 165 -3.03 3.85 -14.08
CA ARG A 165 -2.55 5.24 -14.23
C ARG A 165 -1.05 5.35 -14.42
N MET A 166 -0.36 4.23 -14.61
CA MET A 166 1.03 4.21 -15.03
C MET A 166 1.17 4.77 -16.45
N ASN A 167 2.22 5.57 -16.66
CA ASN A 167 2.53 6.20 -17.96
C ASN A 167 3.84 5.62 -18.51
#